data_cf2e3bc57d172b113f4ae70575e1a33c
#
_entry.id   cf2e3bc57d172b113f4ae70575e1a33c
#
_cell.length_a   1.000
_cell.length_b   1.000
_cell.length_c   1.000
_cell.angle_alpha   90.00
_cell.angle_beta   90.00
_cell.angle_gamma   90.00
#
_symmetry.space_group_name_H-M   'P 1'
#
loop_
_entity.id
_entity.type
_entity.pdbx_description
1 polymer ?
#
loop_
_entity_poly.entity_id
_entity_poly.type
_entity_poly.pdbx_seq_one_letter_code
_entity_poly.pdbx_strand_id
1 'polypeptide(L)'
;MLPRLLASLARQDFEDISRTRVLVADAGSTDGTVEAALGFRDRLMVQVIPGGLPSVGRNAGAKLARTKYVLFLDADVELADATLLRRAMGTMRRRNLHLCTVSIGCRQGGFFDDLLYAGSNVMQYIGSRWKPFATGMFMLFEREAFWRLGGFNERALFAEDYLLSKGVARNRFCIIRGRVLTTNRRFRKLGHGRMIWMFFKTMLHTWDEEYFLEDQGYWEKG
;
A
#
# COMPACT_ATOMS: atom_id res chain seq x y z
N MET A 1 -4.40 14.90 -1.89
CA MET A 1 -4.69 13.49 -2.25
C MET A 1 -5.26 12.73 -1.06
N LEU A 2 -4.66 12.82 0.09
CA LEU A 2 -5.12 12.21 1.36
C LEU A 2 -6.63 12.38 1.65
N PRO A 3 -7.28 13.55 1.43
CA PRO A 3 -8.71 13.66 1.70
C PRO A 3 -9.60 12.69 0.91
N ARG A 4 -9.19 12.31 -0.30
CA ARG A 4 -9.93 11.32 -1.11
C ARG A 4 -9.82 9.91 -0.52
N LEU A 5 -8.63 9.51 -0.08
CA LEU A 5 -8.45 8.26 0.63
C LEU A 5 -9.34 8.23 1.88
N LEU A 6 -9.26 9.26 2.74
CA LEU A 6 -10.04 9.32 3.98
C LEU A 6 -11.55 9.33 3.70
N ALA A 7 -12.01 10.05 2.66
CA ALA A 7 -13.40 10.02 2.24
C ALA A 7 -13.83 8.63 1.76
N SER A 8 -12.98 7.91 1.04
CA SER A 8 -13.26 6.55 0.59
C SER A 8 -13.27 5.53 1.73
N LEU A 9 -12.42 5.74 2.75
CA LEU A 9 -12.42 4.96 4.00
C LEU A 9 -13.72 5.19 4.79
N ALA A 10 -14.12 6.45 4.97
CA ALA A 10 -15.35 6.81 5.69
C ALA A 10 -16.63 6.26 5.03
N ARG A 11 -16.58 5.93 3.72
CA ARG A 11 -17.70 5.31 2.99
C ARG A 11 -17.68 3.78 3.00
N GLN A 12 -16.69 3.15 3.64
CA GLN A 12 -16.62 1.69 3.66
C GLN A 12 -17.77 1.09 4.49
N ASP A 13 -18.47 0.12 3.90
CA ASP A 13 -19.42 -0.76 4.57
C ASP A 13 -18.65 -1.78 5.42
N PHE A 14 -18.06 -1.28 6.48
CA PHE A 14 -17.31 -2.05 7.45
C PHE A 14 -17.75 -1.60 8.84
N GLU A 15 -18.33 -2.50 9.59
CA GLU A 15 -19.05 -2.23 10.86
C GLU A 15 -18.22 -1.41 11.86
N ASP A 16 -16.91 -1.67 11.92
CA ASP A 16 -16.02 -1.03 12.88
C ASP A 16 -15.26 0.18 12.32
N ILE A 17 -15.62 0.71 11.14
CA ILE A 17 -14.79 1.76 10.48
C ILE A 17 -14.67 3.03 11.34
N SER A 18 -15.74 3.45 12.00
CA SER A 18 -15.75 4.63 12.88
C SER A 18 -14.93 4.43 14.16
N ARG A 19 -14.73 3.19 14.58
CA ARG A 19 -13.93 2.79 15.76
C ARG A 19 -12.51 2.36 15.40
N THR A 20 -12.21 2.25 14.12
CA THR A 20 -10.88 1.84 13.63
C THR A 20 -9.95 3.05 13.64
N ARG A 21 -8.81 2.94 14.32
CA ARG A 21 -7.79 4.00 14.30
C ARG A 21 -7.19 4.13 12.92
N VAL A 22 -7.20 5.34 12.40
CA VAL A 22 -6.53 5.72 11.15
C VAL A 22 -5.31 6.56 11.51
N LEU A 23 -4.13 5.96 11.38
CA LEU A 23 -2.86 6.60 11.67
C LEU A 23 -2.29 7.20 10.39
N VAL A 24 -2.17 8.50 10.34
CA VAL A 24 -1.57 9.25 9.23
C VAL A 24 -0.13 9.56 9.60
N ALA A 25 0.82 8.84 8.99
CA ALA A 25 2.25 9.08 9.19
C ALA A 25 2.68 10.23 8.27
N ASP A 26 2.92 11.40 8.87
CA ASP A 26 3.28 12.62 8.15
C ASP A 26 4.79 12.90 8.24
N ALA A 27 5.42 13.12 7.10
CA ALA A 27 6.85 13.37 6.97
C ALA A 27 7.22 14.87 7.09
N GLY A 28 6.37 15.68 7.71
CA GLY A 28 6.57 17.11 7.87
C GLY A 28 5.95 17.92 6.71
N SER A 29 4.74 17.58 6.31
CA SER A 29 4.00 18.29 5.25
C SER A 29 3.70 19.74 5.66
N THR A 30 3.89 20.66 4.70
CA THR A 30 3.61 22.10 4.87
C THR A 30 2.47 22.59 3.98
N ASP A 31 1.78 21.67 3.31
CA ASP A 31 0.76 21.92 2.27
C ASP A 31 -0.70 21.77 2.77
N GLY A 32 -0.91 21.80 4.12
CA GLY A 32 -2.24 21.60 4.71
C GLY A 32 -2.69 20.14 4.79
N THR A 33 -1.79 19.17 4.57
CA THR A 33 -2.11 17.74 4.63
C THR A 33 -2.55 17.32 6.04
N VAL A 34 -1.91 17.85 7.09
CA VAL A 34 -2.24 17.55 8.49
C VAL A 34 -3.64 18.07 8.84
N GLU A 35 -3.94 19.31 8.52
CA GLU A 35 -5.25 19.94 8.74
C GLU A 35 -6.36 19.18 8.01
N ALA A 36 -6.08 18.81 6.75
CA ALA A 36 -7.01 18.02 5.95
C ALA A 36 -7.27 16.64 6.55
N ALA A 37 -6.26 15.98 7.14
CA ALA A 37 -6.43 14.71 7.86
C ALA A 37 -7.31 14.87 9.11
N LEU A 38 -7.02 15.89 9.92
CA LEU A 38 -7.74 16.18 11.16
C LEU A 38 -9.21 16.56 10.92
N GLY A 39 -9.54 17.15 9.76
CA GLY A 39 -10.90 17.44 9.32
C GLY A 39 -11.81 16.22 9.14
N PHE A 40 -11.27 14.99 9.22
CA PHE A 40 -12.07 13.75 9.16
C PHE A 40 -12.37 13.14 10.53
N ARG A 41 -12.02 13.80 11.64
CA ARG A 41 -12.21 13.25 12.99
C ARG A 41 -13.66 13.04 13.41
N ASP A 42 -14.59 13.69 12.76
CA ASP A 42 -16.04 13.49 12.91
C ASP A 42 -16.53 12.14 12.36
N ARG A 43 -15.77 11.54 11.43
CA ARG A 43 -16.15 10.31 10.70
C ARG A 43 -15.19 9.15 10.92
N LEU A 44 -13.94 9.41 11.25
CA LEU A 44 -12.87 8.43 11.44
C LEU A 44 -12.03 8.77 12.67
N MET A 45 -11.54 7.77 13.38
CA MET A 45 -10.60 7.99 14.49
C MET A 45 -9.19 8.33 13.95
N VAL A 46 -9.03 9.51 13.36
CA VAL A 46 -7.78 9.97 12.76
C VAL A 46 -6.81 10.47 13.83
N GLN A 47 -5.59 9.97 13.76
CA GLN A 47 -4.43 10.46 14.52
C GLN A 47 -3.26 10.67 13.56
N VAL A 48 -2.65 11.85 13.61
CA VAL A 48 -1.40 12.13 12.89
C VAL A 48 -0.23 11.72 13.78
N ILE A 49 0.74 11.05 13.19
CA ILE A 49 1.98 10.60 13.85
C ILE A 49 3.19 11.03 13.02
N PRO A 50 4.39 11.16 13.63
CA PRO A 50 5.60 11.38 12.87
C PRO A 50 5.83 10.26 11.83
N GLY A 51 6.16 10.66 10.61
CA GLY A 51 6.46 9.79 9.48
C GLY A 51 7.92 9.88 9.06
N GLY A 52 8.15 9.77 7.75
CA GLY A 52 9.47 9.77 7.11
C GLY A 52 9.39 9.03 5.79
N LEU A 53 10.41 8.23 5.45
CA LEU A 53 10.28 7.28 4.35
C LEU A 53 9.07 6.36 4.57
N PRO A 54 8.46 5.83 3.52
CA PRO A 54 7.26 4.98 3.64
C PRO A 54 7.43 3.81 4.61
N SER A 55 8.56 3.14 4.60
CA SER A 55 8.90 2.05 5.53
C SER A 55 8.88 2.52 6.99
N VAL A 56 9.48 3.68 7.28
CA VAL A 56 9.56 4.27 8.64
C VAL A 56 8.16 4.64 9.14
N GLY A 57 7.39 5.39 8.34
CA GLY A 57 6.03 5.81 8.70
C GLY A 57 5.08 4.63 8.92
N ARG A 58 5.13 3.61 8.03
CA ARG A 58 4.30 2.40 8.15
C ARG A 58 4.66 1.58 9.39
N ASN A 59 5.95 1.39 9.69
CA ASN A 59 6.40 0.72 10.92
C ASN A 59 5.98 1.47 12.17
N ALA A 60 6.12 2.80 12.19
CA ALA A 60 5.67 3.64 13.31
C ALA A 60 4.17 3.46 13.56
N GLY A 61 3.34 3.47 12.51
CA GLY A 61 1.92 3.17 12.62
C GLY A 61 1.65 1.76 13.13
N ALA A 62 2.35 0.74 12.60
CA ALA A 62 2.17 -0.65 13.02
C ALA A 62 2.54 -0.89 14.50
N LYS A 63 3.55 -0.19 15.03
CA LYS A 63 3.93 -0.24 16.46
C LYS A 63 2.79 0.25 17.37
N LEU A 64 2.00 1.22 16.92
CA LEU A 64 0.86 1.75 17.67
C LEU A 64 -0.42 0.91 17.50
N ALA A 65 -0.47 0.02 16.51
CA ALA A 65 -1.61 -0.84 16.27
C ALA A 65 -1.72 -1.92 17.35
N ARG A 66 -2.94 -2.12 17.89
CA ARG A 66 -3.25 -3.14 18.90
C ARG A 66 -4.25 -4.18 18.38
N THR A 67 -4.76 -4.00 17.18
CA THR A 67 -5.71 -4.90 16.53
C THR A 67 -5.00 -6.10 15.92
N LYS A 68 -5.75 -7.19 15.69
CA LYS A 68 -5.23 -8.39 15.04
C LYS A 68 -4.74 -8.13 13.61
N TYR A 69 -5.36 -7.18 12.92
CA TYR A 69 -5.02 -6.84 11.54
C TYR A 69 -4.60 -5.39 11.43
N VAL A 70 -3.66 -5.12 10.53
CA VAL A 70 -3.18 -3.77 10.17
C VAL A 70 -3.28 -3.62 8.66
N LEU A 71 -3.92 -2.54 8.22
CA LEU A 71 -4.01 -2.17 6.81
C LEU A 71 -3.04 -1.02 6.53
N PHE A 72 -2.15 -1.22 5.58
CA PHE A 72 -1.29 -0.18 5.03
C PHE A 72 -1.88 0.31 3.71
N LEU A 73 -1.93 1.63 3.57
CA LEU A 73 -2.43 2.32 2.38
C LEU A 73 -1.50 3.49 2.04
N ASP A 74 -1.22 3.68 0.75
CA ASP A 74 -0.58 4.91 0.29
C ASP A 74 -1.58 6.08 0.34
N ALA A 75 -1.09 7.29 0.65
CA ALA A 75 -1.94 8.47 0.82
C ALA A 75 -2.62 8.96 -0.47
N ASP A 76 -2.19 8.45 -1.62
CA ASP A 76 -2.69 8.85 -2.95
C ASP A 76 -3.62 7.84 -3.60
N VAL A 77 -4.09 6.84 -2.84
CA VAL A 77 -5.07 5.87 -3.31
C VAL A 77 -6.50 6.21 -2.88
N GLU A 78 -7.46 5.61 -3.55
CA GLU A 78 -8.89 5.63 -3.21
C GLU A 78 -9.44 4.21 -3.31
N LEU A 79 -10.22 3.77 -2.33
CA LEU A 79 -10.88 2.47 -2.38
C LEU A 79 -12.04 2.53 -3.38
N ALA A 80 -12.01 1.69 -4.42
CA ALA A 80 -12.93 1.79 -5.56
C ALA A 80 -14.39 1.47 -5.21
N ASP A 81 -14.62 0.62 -4.20
CA ASP A 81 -15.97 0.28 -3.75
C ASP A 81 -16.09 0.22 -2.23
N ALA A 82 -17.30 0.49 -1.74
CA ALA A 82 -17.57 0.59 -0.30
C ALA A 82 -17.50 -0.76 0.44
N THR A 83 -17.50 -1.89 -0.26
CA THR A 83 -17.51 -3.23 0.37
C THR A 83 -16.12 -3.85 0.44
N LEU A 84 -15.09 -3.15 -0.03
CA LEU A 84 -13.74 -3.70 -0.18
C LEU A 84 -13.16 -4.16 1.16
N LEU A 85 -13.23 -3.34 2.21
CA LEU A 85 -12.69 -3.69 3.52
C LEU A 85 -13.44 -4.88 4.14
N ARG A 86 -14.77 -4.91 4.06
CA ARG A 86 -15.57 -6.03 4.56
C ARG A 86 -15.18 -7.34 3.89
N ARG A 87 -15.01 -7.35 2.55
CA ARG A 87 -14.57 -8.54 1.81
C ARG A 87 -13.15 -8.95 2.15
N ALA A 88 -12.24 -7.98 2.26
CA ALA A 88 -10.85 -8.23 2.61
C ALA A 88 -10.75 -8.86 4.01
N MET A 89 -11.35 -8.24 5.02
CA MET A 89 -11.38 -8.76 6.39
C MET A 89 -12.03 -10.12 6.49
N GLY A 90 -13.19 -10.31 5.82
CA GLY A 90 -13.88 -11.61 5.78
C GLY A 90 -13.01 -12.70 5.16
N THR A 91 -12.24 -12.40 4.11
CA THR A 91 -11.35 -13.38 3.47
C THR A 91 -10.12 -13.67 4.33
N MET A 92 -9.51 -12.65 4.96
CA MET A 92 -8.41 -12.82 5.92
C MET A 92 -8.80 -13.79 7.03
N ARG A 93 -9.99 -13.58 7.64
CA ARG A 93 -10.49 -14.41 8.74
C ARG A 93 -10.79 -15.84 8.30
N ARG A 94 -11.60 -16.02 7.24
CA ARG A 94 -12.04 -17.36 6.78
C ARG A 94 -10.88 -18.24 6.32
N ARG A 95 -9.89 -17.66 5.63
CA ARG A 95 -8.76 -18.41 5.06
C ARG A 95 -7.52 -18.38 5.95
N ASN A 96 -7.58 -17.73 7.12
CA ASN A 96 -6.46 -17.57 8.06
C ASN A 96 -5.20 -17.07 7.34
N LEU A 97 -5.34 -15.96 6.59
CA LEU A 97 -4.26 -15.39 5.79
C LEU A 97 -3.36 -14.50 6.64
N HIS A 98 -2.09 -14.40 6.25
CA HIS A 98 -1.13 -13.44 6.82
C HIS A 98 -1.14 -12.11 6.08
N LEU A 99 -1.38 -12.14 4.76
CA LEU A 99 -1.42 -10.95 3.91
C LEU A 99 -2.47 -11.08 2.83
N CYS A 100 -3.21 -10.03 2.59
CA CYS A 100 -3.92 -9.88 1.33
C CYS A 100 -3.67 -8.50 0.71
N THR A 101 -3.84 -8.45 -0.60
CA THR A 101 -3.78 -7.25 -1.42
C THR A 101 -4.91 -7.24 -2.45
N VAL A 102 -4.96 -6.20 -3.28
CA VAL A 102 -5.96 -6.00 -4.32
C VAL A 102 -5.31 -5.55 -5.62
N SER A 103 -6.06 -5.54 -6.71
CA SER A 103 -5.62 -4.95 -7.97
C SER A 103 -5.53 -3.42 -7.86
N ILE A 104 -4.70 -2.82 -8.71
CA ILE A 104 -4.51 -1.38 -8.82
C ILE A 104 -5.15 -0.91 -10.11
N GLY A 105 -5.80 0.26 -10.09
CA GLY A 105 -6.28 0.95 -11.28
C GLY A 105 -5.85 2.40 -11.29
N CYS A 106 -5.93 3.04 -12.46
CA CYS A 106 -5.72 4.47 -12.59
C CYS A 106 -7.05 5.21 -12.54
N ARG A 107 -7.10 6.30 -11.79
CA ARG A 107 -8.34 7.07 -11.63
C ARG A 107 -8.68 7.95 -12.84
N GLN A 108 -7.69 8.54 -13.47
CA GLN A 108 -7.83 9.46 -14.59
C GLN A 108 -6.69 9.19 -15.57
N GLY A 109 -6.43 7.91 -15.81
CA GLY A 109 -5.41 7.43 -16.74
C GLY A 109 -5.87 7.56 -18.19
N GLY A 110 -4.91 7.69 -19.09
CA GLY A 110 -5.12 7.40 -20.49
C GLY A 110 -4.98 5.89 -20.75
N PHE A 111 -5.24 5.49 -21.98
CA PHE A 111 -5.14 4.09 -22.42
C PHE A 111 -3.81 3.40 -22.00
N PHE A 112 -2.70 4.11 -22.14
CA PHE A 112 -1.37 3.57 -21.75
C PHE A 112 -1.22 3.40 -20.23
N ASP A 113 -1.76 4.30 -19.41
CA ASP A 113 -1.74 4.17 -17.96
C ASP A 113 -2.53 2.93 -17.54
N ASP A 114 -3.73 2.75 -18.09
CA ASP A 114 -4.59 1.60 -17.80
C ASP A 114 -3.94 0.29 -18.24
N LEU A 115 -3.28 0.27 -19.41
CA LEU A 115 -2.55 -0.89 -19.91
C LEU A 115 -1.38 -1.27 -18.98
N LEU A 116 -0.63 -0.29 -18.48
CA LEU A 116 0.49 -0.53 -17.56
C LEU A 116 0.01 -1.07 -16.21
N TYR A 117 -1.08 -0.52 -15.65
CA TYR A 117 -1.65 -1.07 -14.42
C TYR A 117 -2.26 -2.44 -14.63
N ALA A 118 -2.89 -2.71 -15.77
CA ALA A 118 -3.37 -4.04 -16.11
C ALA A 118 -2.22 -5.05 -16.21
N GLY A 119 -1.12 -4.68 -16.89
CA GLY A 119 0.10 -5.48 -16.95
C GLY A 119 0.70 -5.75 -15.57
N SER A 120 0.81 -4.73 -14.73
CA SER A 120 1.28 -4.86 -13.35
C SER A 120 0.41 -5.82 -12.52
N ASN A 121 -0.92 -5.73 -12.64
CA ASN A 121 -1.85 -6.64 -11.97
C ASN A 121 -1.68 -8.09 -12.45
N VAL A 122 -1.50 -8.31 -13.76
CA VAL A 122 -1.24 -9.63 -14.33
C VAL A 122 0.07 -10.20 -13.78
N MET A 123 1.14 -9.37 -13.77
CA MET A 123 2.43 -9.76 -13.19
C MET A 123 2.31 -10.09 -11.70
N GLN A 124 1.58 -9.28 -10.93
CA GLN A 124 1.31 -9.54 -9.53
C GLN A 124 0.59 -10.89 -9.35
N TYR A 125 -0.45 -11.15 -10.15
CA TYR A 125 -1.21 -12.39 -10.08
C TYR A 125 -0.35 -13.61 -10.45
N ILE A 126 0.41 -13.54 -11.54
CA ILE A 126 1.28 -14.62 -12.01
C ILE A 126 2.43 -14.82 -11.01
N GLY A 127 3.14 -13.73 -10.66
CA GLY A 127 4.29 -13.77 -9.76
C GLY A 127 3.96 -14.34 -8.38
N SER A 128 2.78 -14.05 -7.87
CA SER A 128 2.29 -14.57 -6.59
C SER A 128 2.08 -16.09 -6.55
N ARG A 129 2.13 -16.77 -7.69
CA ARG A 129 2.14 -18.24 -7.74
C ARG A 129 3.49 -18.82 -7.29
N TRP A 130 4.58 -18.05 -7.40
CA TRP A 130 5.92 -18.44 -6.95
C TRP A 130 6.27 -17.73 -5.63
N LYS A 131 6.14 -16.40 -5.60
CA LYS A 131 6.38 -15.58 -4.41
C LYS A 131 5.25 -14.56 -4.26
N PRO A 132 4.65 -14.41 -3.07
CA PRO A 132 3.71 -13.33 -2.80
C PRO A 132 4.28 -11.97 -3.19
N PHE A 133 3.45 -11.19 -3.87
CA PHE A 133 3.78 -9.84 -4.26
C PHE A 133 2.59 -8.90 -3.96
N ALA A 134 2.82 -7.95 -3.09
CA ALA A 134 1.86 -6.90 -2.77
C ALA A 134 2.54 -5.54 -2.90
N THR A 135 1.78 -4.53 -3.28
CA THR A 135 2.24 -3.15 -3.34
C THR A 135 1.76 -2.38 -2.12
N GLY A 136 2.52 -1.38 -1.70
CA GLY A 136 2.20 -0.49 -0.58
C GLY A 136 0.84 0.21 -0.69
N MET A 137 0.24 0.20 -1.89
CA MET A 137 -1.07 0.81 -2.16
C MET A 137 -2.21 0.14 -1.39
N PHE A 138 -2.11 -1.19 -1.11
CA PHE A 138 -3.03 -1.91 -0.24
C PHE A 138 -2.39 -3.19 0.28
N MET A 139 -2.04 -3.22 1.56
CA MET A 139 -1.49 -4.40 2.23
C MET A 139 -2.22 -4.62 3.56
N LEU A 140 -3.12 -5.60 3.59
CA LEU A 140 -3.79 -5.99 4.84
C LEU A 140 -3.07 -7.19 5.45
N PHE A 141 -2.35 -6.94 6.53
CA PHE A 141 -1.57 -7.93 7.27
C PHE A 141 -2.26 -8.41 8.54
N GLU A 142 -2.06 -9.67 8.88
CA GLU A 142 -2.13 -10.10 10.27
C GLU A 142 -0.94 -9.51 11.02
N ARG A 143 -1.18 -8.75 12.10
CA ARG A 143 -0.15 -7.96 12.81
C ARG A 143 1.01 -8.82 13.32
N GLU A 144 0.73 -10.00 13.85
CA GLU A 144 1.78 -10.89 14.33
C GLU A 144 2.65 -11.44 13.20
N ALA A 145 2.03 -11.81 12.06
CA ALA A 145 2.76 -12.24 10.89
C ALA A 145 3.64 -11.11 10.32
N PHE A 146 3.14 -9.87 10.31
CA PHE A 146 3.91 -8.70 9.93
C PHE A 146 5.19 -8.55 10.76
N TRP A 147 5.08 -8.66 12.09
CA TRP A 147 6.25 -8.52 12.97
C TRP A 147 7.15 -9.75 12.96
N ARG A 148 6.64 -10.95 12.74
CA ARG A 148 7.48 -12.16 12.54
C ARG A 148 8.37 -12.04 11.29
N LEU A 149 7.92 -11.30 10.27
CA LEU A 149 8.70 -10.99 9.07
C LEU A 149 9.66 -9.81 9.25
N GLY A 150 9.67 -9.19 10.44
CA GLY A 150 10.56 -8.05 10.77
C GLY A 150 9.97 -6.67 10.43
N GLY A 151 8.73 -6.59 9.92
CA GLY A 151 8.16 -5.35 9.43
C GLY A 151 8.79 -4.88 8.11
N PHE A 152 8.54 -3.63 7.73
CA PHE A 152 9.20 -3.05 6.55
C PHE A 152 10.69 -2.78 6.83
N ASN A 153 11.56 -3.10 5.88
CA ASN A 153 12.97 -2.76 5.97
C ASN A 153 13.15 -1.23 5.84
N GLU A 154 13.48 -0.57 6.94
CA GLU A 154 13.64 0.90 6.99
C GLU A 154 14.90 1.39 6.24
N ARG A 155 15.82 0.50 5.89
CA ARG A 155 16.99 0.81 5.06
C ARG A 155 16.67 0.76 3.57
N ALA A 156 15.57 0.10 3.17
CA ALA A 156 15.17 0.03 1.78
C ALA A 156 14.66 1.41 1.31
N LEU A 157 15.27 1.93 0.26
CA LEU A 157 14.90 3.21 -0.32
C LEU A 157 13.71 3.09 -1.29
N PHE A 158 13.41 1.89 -1.78
CA PHE A 158 12.24 1.58 -2.60
C PHE A 158 11.90 0.09 -2.53
N ALA A 159 10.69 -0.30 -3.01
CA ALA A 159 10.17 -1.67 -3.04
C ALA A 159 10.20 -2.41 -1.68
N GLU A 160 10.13 -1.67 -0.57
CA GLU A 160 10.03 -2.21 0.80
C GLU A 160 8.81 -3.11 0.99
N ASP A 161 7.76 -2.85 0.22
CA ASP A 161 6.52 -3.62 0.14
C ASP A 161 6.73 -5.00 -0.51
N TYR A 162 7.49 -5.04 -1.60
CA TYR A 162 7.89 -6.29 -2.23
C TYR A 162 8.79 -7.12 -1.32
N LEU A 163 9.84 -6.49 -0.75
CA LEU A 163 10.78 -7.17 0.16
C LEU A 163 10.06 -7.85 1.33
N LEU A 164 9.06 -7.20 1.90
CA LEU A 164 8.26 -7.76 2.98
C LEU A 164 7.31 -8.86 2.47
N SER A 165 6.57 -8.59 1.39
CA SER A 165 5.54 -9.51 0.91
C SER A 165 6.10 -10.82 0.37
N LYS A 166 7.32 -10.83 -0.22
CA LYS A 166 7.99 -12.06 -0.70
C LYS A 166 8.27 -13.08 0.41
N GLY A 167 8.32 -12.64 1.67
CA GLY A 167 8.52 -13.49 2.85
C GLY A 167 7.25 -14.21 3.35
N VAL A 168 6.08 -13.84 2.83
CA VAL A 168 4.82 -14.47 3.24
C VAL A 168 4.68 -15.84 2.57
N ALA A 169 4.23 -16.85 3.31
CA ALA A 169 3.95 -18.17 2.75
C ALA A 169 2.80 -18.09 1.73
N ARG A 170 2.93 -18.72 0.57
CA ARG A 170 1.97 -18.66 -0.54
C ARG A 170 0.53 -19.05 -0.14
N ASN A 171 0.38 -20.07 0.69
CA ASN A 171 -0.93 -20.52 1.19
C ASN A 171 -1.55 -19.55 2.22
N ARG A 172 -0.80 -18.54 2.66
CA ARG A 172 -1.22 -17.47 3.59
C ARG A 172 -1.33 -16.10 2.90
N PHE A 173 -1.29 -16.08 1.58
CA PHE A 173 -1.43 -14.88 0.76
C PHE A 173 -2.63 -14.98 -0.18
N CYS A 174 -3.26 -13.84 -0.48
CA CYS A 174 -4.32 -13.77 -1.47
C CYS A 174 -4.42 -12.38 -2.10
N ILE A 175 -4.69 -12.34 -3.41
CA ILE A 175 -5.17 -11.15 -4.10
C ILE A 175 -6.70 -11.19 -4.08
N ILE A 176 -7.32 -10.22 -3.42
CA ILE A 176 -8.78 -10.16 -3.24
C ILE A 176 -9.42 -9.46 -4.45
N ARG A 177 -10.59 -9.92 -4.84
CA ARG A 177 -11.37 -9.25 -5.89
C ARG A 177 -11.77 -7.86 -5.43
N GLY A 178 -11.30 -6.85 -6.14
CA GLY A 178 -11.47 -5.43 -5.87
C GLY A 178 -10.26 -4.65 -6.35
N ARG A 179 -10.32 -3.34 -6.23
CA ARG A 179 -9.20 -2.48 -6.63
C ARG A 179 -9.12 -1.24 -5.78
N VAL A 180 -7.91 -0.71 -5.67
CA VAL A 180 -7.66 0.67 -5.29
C VAL A 180 -7.34 1.49 -6.53
N LEU A 181 -7.72 2.75 -6.53
CA LEU A 181 -7.46 3.68 -7.62
C LEU A 181 -6.37 4.65 -7.18
N THR A 182 -5.30 4.73 -7.95
CA THR A 182 -4.24 5.73 -7.75
C THR A 182 -4.23 6.73 -8.91
N THR A 183 -3.28 7.64 -8.91
CA THR A 183 -3.12 8.65 -9.95
C THR A 183 -1.98 8.28 -10.90
N ASN A 184 -1.99 8.85 -12.11
CA ASN A 184 -0.88 8.72 -13.05
C ASN A 184 0.24 9.73 -12.83
N ARG A 185 0.26 10.42 -11.66
CA ARG A 185 1.23 11.48 -11.36
C ARG A 185 2.67 11.03 -11.58
N ARG A 186 3.01 9.82 -11.16
CA ARG A 186 4.35 9.25 -11.30
C ARG A 186 4.70 8.99 -12.76
N PHE A 187 3.78 8.44 -13.55
CA PHE A 187 3.96 8.27 -15.00
C PHE A 187 4.14 9.60 -15.71
N ARG A 188 3.38 10.63 -15.31
CA ARG A 188 3.51 11.98 -15.87
C ARG A 188 4.85 12.63 -15.50
N LYS A 189 5.37 12.39 -14.29
CA LYS A 189 6.64 12.98 -13.80
C LYS A 189 7.85 12.30 -14.43
N LEU A 190 7.90 10.97 -14.42
CA LEU A 190 9.07 10.18 -14.84
C LEU A 190 9.00 9.68 -16.28
N GLY A 191 7.81 9.69 -16.89
CA GLY A 191 7.55 9.10 -18.20
C GLY A 191 7.34 7.58 -18.13
N HIS A 192 6.52 7.05 -19.04
CA HIS A 192 6.17 5.63 -19.10
C HIS A 192 7.39 4.74 -19.33
N GLY A 193 8.32 5.14 -20.24
CA GLY A 193 9.52 4.34 -20.55
C GLY A 193 10.44 4.16 -19.35
N ARG A 194 10.70 5.23 -18.57
CA ARG A 194 11.53 5.15 -17.34
C ARG A 194 10.88 4.27 -16.29
N MET A 195 9.56 4.36 -16.13
CA MET A 195 8.82 3.51 -15.17
C MET A 195 8.89 2.04 -15.56
N ILE A 196 8.67 1.69 -16.84
CA ILE A 196 8.78 0.31 -17.34
C ILE A 196 10.19 -0.21 -17.10
N TRP A 197 11.22 0.59 -17.40
CA TRP A 197 12.61 0.23 -17.19
C TRP A 197 12.94 -0.03 -15.72
N MET A 198 12.42 0.82 -14.81
CA MET A 198 12.58 0.63 -13.36
C MET A 198 11.92 -0.67 -12.90
N PHE A 199 10.69 -0.96 -13.33
CA PHE A 199 10.03 -2.23 -13.02
C PHE A 199 10.80 -3.43 -13.54
N PHE A 200 11.33 -3.36 -14.75
CA PHE A 200 12.15 -4.42 -15.34
C PHE A 200 13.45 -4.64 -14.56
N LYS A 201 14.16 -3.57 -14.20
CA LYS A 201 15.34 -3.66 -13.32
C LYS A 201 14.99 -4.28 -11.97
N THR A 202 13.92 -3.84 -11.33
CA THR A 202 13.46 -4.41 -10.05
C THR A 202 13.21 -5.90 -10.15
N MET A 203 12.63 -6.38 -11.27
CA MET A 203 12.43 -7.81 -11.52
C MET A 203 13.75 -8.58 -11.65
N LEU A 204 14.73 -8.04 -12.34
CA LEU A 204 16.05 -8.67 -12.51
C LEU A 204 16.80 -8.80 -11.18
N HIS A 205 16.66 -7.81 -10.29
CA HIS A 205 17.33 -7.77 -8.98
C HIS A 205 16.47 -8.34 -7.83
N THR A 206 15.42 -9.12 -8.15
CA THR A 206 14.52 -9.73 -7.16
C THR A 206 15.24 -10.54 -6.07
N TRP A 207 16.42 -11.03 -6.37
CA TRP A 207 17.26 -11.87 -5.50
C TRP A 207 18.36 -11.07 -4.77
N ASP A 208 18.61 -9.84 -5.20
CA ASP A 208 19.64 -8.95 -4.69
C ASP A 208 19.01 -7.91 -3.75
N GLU A 209 19.11 -8.13 -2.45
CA GLU A 209 18.53 -7.20 -1.47
C GLU A 209 19.33 -5.89 -1.38
N GLU A 210 20.64 -5.90 -1.65
CA GLU A 210 21.48 -4.71 -1.61
C GLU A 210 21.05 -3.67 -2.64
N TYR A 211 20.61 -4.13 -3.83
CA TYR A 211 20.06 -3.28 -4.88
C TYR A 211 18.93 -2.34 -4.37
N PHE A 212 18.10 -2.80 -3.42
CA PHE A 212 16.98 -2.02 -2.87
C PHE A 212 17.42 -1.04 -1.77
N LEU A 213 18.65 -1.15 -1.29
CA LEU A 213 19.24 -0.24 -0.29
C LEU A 213 19.95 0.95 -0.94
N GLU A 214 20.23 0.89 -2.25
CA GLU A 214 20.85 1.97 -3.00
C GLU A 214 19.83 2.96 -3.56
N ASP A 215 20.20 4.23 -3.66
CA ASP A 215 19.35 5.25 -4.28
C ASP A 215 19.32 5.11 -5.80
N GLN A 216 18.23 4.57 -6.31
CA GLN A 216 17.98 4.43 -7.76
C GLN A 216 17.27 5.67 -8.36
N GLY A 217 17.25 6.80 -7.65
CA GLY A 217 16.54 8.01 -8.08
C GLY A 217 15.00 7.87 -8.06
N TYR A 218 14.48 6.96 -7.26
CA TYR A 218 13.03 6.72 -7.15
C TYR A 218 12.30 7.87 -6.44
N TRP A 219 12.97 8.47 -5.45
CA TRP A 219 12.47 9.58 -4.64
C TRP A 219 13.12 10.91 -5.02
N GLU A 220 13.43 11.15 -6.30
CA GLU A 220 13.95 12.44 -6.73
C GLU A 220 13.08 13.56 -6.16
N LYS A 221 13.71 14.46 -5.41
CA LYS A 221 13.08 15.64 -4.82
C LYS A 221 12.49 16.47 -5.97
N GLY A 222 11.17 16.63 -5.97
CA GLY A 222 10.47 17.56 -6.85
C GLY A 222 10.42 18.92 -6.22
#